data_791aefd6ea8c3633dcc4bf26215eca01
#
_entry.id   791aefd6ea8c3633dcc4bf26215eca01
#
_cell.length_a   1.000
_cell.length_b   1.000
_cell.length_c   1.000
_cell.angle_alpha   90.00
_cell.angle_beta   90.00
_cell.angle_gamma   90.00
#
_symmetry.space_group_name_H-M   'P 1'
#
loop_
_entity.id
_entity.type
_entity.pdbx_description
1 polymer ?
#
loop_
_entity_poly.entity_id
_entity_poly.type
_entity_poly.pdbx_seq_one_letter_code
_entity_poly.pdbx_strand_id
1 'polypeptide(L)'
;MIMGYNLKFLIITIIAISLTDVLAARTYSRRVVLGDERFEEYQPLLQGKRVAVFSNQTGIVGDKVTGSKLADALAEYGGCFPRKRVDEISLIPFTEPSVPGGKIEYGQHIVDALIEKGVDVKAIFSPEHGFRGNADAGEHVSSSVDEKTGVEILSLYEKGSRIPSKEKTDKFDVLVIDIQDVGLRYYTYYITMHHLMEACARDGKQVVILDRPNPNGFYVDGPVLDMKFKSGVGWLPIATVHGMTLGELALMINGEKWLENGTCDLTVVPCLNYTHNTRYSLILPPSPNIKDMRAVYLYSSTCYFEGTVVSLGRGTQFPFETYGHPAMTGYSFSFVPRSIPGAKSPQFLDEECHGVDLRRKPLRDIWAEKINLEYVIDAYRNLNMGDKFFGKNNFFELLAGVDWFRSMIGNGSSAAGISARWASDVENFKSRRAPYLLYPEI
;
A
#
# COMPACT_ATOMS: atom_id res chain seq x y z
N MET A 1 33.57 -59.15 -0.32
CA MET A 1 32.73 -58.63 0.76
C MET A 1 32.92 -57.09 0.91
N ILE A 2 33.09 -56.33 -0.18
CA ILE A 2 33.37 -54.88 -0.15
C ILE A 2 32.31 -54.07 -0.97
N MET A 3 31.42 -54.77 -1.70
CA MET A 3 30.41 -54.09 -2.55
C MET A 3 29.07 -53.72 -1.87
N GLY A 4 28.83 -54.18 -0.64
CA GLY A 4 27.56 -53.99 0.06
C GLY A 4 27.42 -52.69 0.88
N TYR A 5 28.54 -52.08 1.25
CA TYR A 5 28.53 -50.89 2.13
C TYR A 5 28.29 -49.58 1.37
N ASN A 6 28.73 -49.46 0.12
CA ASN A 6 28.58 -48.24 -0.66
C ASN A 6 27.14 -47.99 -1.13
N LEU A 7 26.35 -49.03 -1.34
CA LEU A 7 24.95 -48.87 -1.79
C LEU A 7 24.01 -48.38 -0.66
N LYS A 8 24.26 -48.87 0.60
CA LYS A 8 23.48 -48.41 1.76
C LYS A 8 23.79 -46.97 2.14
N PHE A 9 25.06 -46.56 2.04
CA PHE A 9 25.44 -45.15 2.26
C PHE A 9 24.84 -44.20 1.20
N LEU A 10 24.84 -44.63 -0.06
CA LEU A 10 24.26 -43.83 -1.17
C LEU A 10 22.74 -43.68 -1.02
N ILE A 11 22.03 -44.74 -0.62
CA ILE A 11 20.57 -44.71 -0.40
C ILE A 11 20.21 -43.85 0.80
N ILE A 12 20.99 -43.92 1.91
CA ILE A 12 20.78 -43.05 3.09
C ILE A 12 21.05 -41.59 2.77
N THR A 13 22.06 -41.31 1.97
CA THR A 13 22.37 -39.91 1.54
C THR A 13 21.30 -39.35 0.60
N ILE A 14 20.79 -40.15 -0.36
CA ILE A 14 19.71 -39.74 -1.24
C ILE A 14 18.37 -39.54 -0.48
N ILE A 15 18.08 -40.39 0.50
CA ILE A 15 16.88 -40.24 1.36
C ILE A 15 17.02 -39.01 2.26
N ALA A 16 18.20 -38.72 2.80
CA ALA A 16 18.44 -37.53 3.62
C ALA A 16 18.34 -36.26 2.81
N ILE A 17 18.85 -36.22 1.57
CA ILE A 17 18.72 -35.06 0.65
C ILE A 17 17.25 -34.87 0.26
N SER A 18 16.50 -35.94 -0.04
CA SER A 18 15.08 -35.84 -0.38
C SER A 18 14.20 -35.43 0.82
N LEU A 19 14.56 -35.83 2.07
CA LEU A 19 13.86 -35.37 3.27
C LEU A 19 14.19 -33.93 3.64
N THR A 20 15.41 -33.47 3.41
CA THR A 20 15.77 -32.06 3.61
C THR A 20 15.11 -31.15 2.57
N ASP A 21 15.00 -31.58 1.31
CA ASP A 21 14.29 -30.85 0.26
C ASP A 21 12.77 -30.83 0.50
N VAL A 22 12.19 -31.93 0.97
CA VAL A 22 10.77 -32.01 1.34
C VAL A 22 10.47 -31.22 2.62
N LEU A 23 11.39 -31.19 3.61
CA LEU A 23 11.26 -30.35 4.78
C LEU A 23 11.49 -28.88 4.44
N ALA A 24 12.44 -28.53 3.57
CA ALA A 24 12.62 -27.18 3.05
C ALA A 24 11.40 -26.74 2.22
N ALA A 25 10.88 -27.60 1.35
CA ALA A 25 9.65 -27.31 0.58
C ALA A 25 8.40 -27.17 1.48
N ARG A 26 8.32 -27.91 2.61
CA ARG A 26 7.25 -27.76 3.60
C ARG A 26 7.33 -26.48 4.42
N THR A 27 8.52 -25.89 4.58
CA THR A 27 8.69 -24.60 5.29
C THR A 27 8.30 -23.39 4.42
N TYR A 28 8.17 -23.54 3.10
CA TYR A 28 7.91 -22.44 2.17
C TYR A 28 6.42 -22.21 1.82
N SER A 29 5.47 -22.90 2.44
CA SER A 29 4.04 -22.76 2.09
C SER A 29 3.13 -22.48 3.27
N ARG A 30 3.57 -21.69 4.26
CA ARG A 30 2.65 -21.19 5.27
C ARG A 30 2.02 -19.90 4.77
N ARG A 31 0.67 -19.84 4.76
CA ARG A 31 -0.10 -18.63 4.50
C ARG A 31 0.40 -17.48 5.38
N VAL A 32 0.49 -16.29 4.83
CA VAL A 32 0.67 -15.08 5.64
C VAL A 32 -0.54 -14.94 6.58
N VAL A 33 -0.30 -14.72 7.85
CA VAL A 33 -1.33 -14.40 8.85
C VAL A 33 -1.20 -12.91 9.12
N LEU A 34 -2.26 -12.16 8.91
CA LEU A 34 -2.27 -10.71 9.10
C LEU A 34 -2.33 -10.36 10.59
N GLY A 35 -1.94 -9.15 10.94
CA GLY A 35 -2.04 -8.66 12.32
C GLY A 35 -3.47 -8.68 12.86
N ASP A 36 -4.46 -8.39 12.02
CA ASP A 36 -5.87 -8.39 12.38
C ASP A 36 -6.43 -9.76 12.74
N GLU A 37 -5.83 -10.85 12.22
CA GLU A 37 -6.22 -12.22 12.54
C GLU A 37 -5.76 -12.68 13.94
N ARG A 38 -4.82 -11.96 14.54
CA ARG A 38 -4.17 -12.32 15.80
C ARG A 38 -4.88 -11.69 17.00
N PHE A 39 -6.21 -11.80 17.04
CA PHE A 39 -7.07 -11.11 18.02
C PHE A 39 -6.64 -11.33 19.47
N GLU A 40 -6.21 -12.52 19.83
CA GLU A 40 -5.78 -12.84 21.19
C GLU A 40 -4.57 -12.04 21.67
N GLU A 41 -3.73 -11.60 20.74
CA GLU A 41 -2.55 -10.81 21.07
C GLU A 41 -2.87 -9.35 21.33
N TYR A 42 -3.89 -8.78 20.67
CA TYR A 42 -4.25 -7.39 20.89
C TYR A 42 -5.52 -7.19 21.71
N GLN A 43 -6.35 -8.23 21.93
CA GLN A 43 -7.52 -8.16 22.81
C GLN A 43 -7.21 -7.59 24.20
N PRO A 44 -6.13 -8.01 24.90
CA PRO A 44 -5.80 -7.47 26.21
C PRO A 44 -5.53 -5.97 26.22
N LEU A 45 -5.05 -5.42 25.11
CA LEU A 45 -4.78 -3.99 24.93
C LEU A 45 -6.07 -3.17 24.81
N LEU A 46 -7.17 -3.81 24.38
CA LEU A 46 -8.46 -3.18 24.13
C LEU A 46 -9.48 -3.38 25.26
N GLN A 47 -9.22 -4.32 26.17
CA GLN A 47 -10.17 -4.70 27.22
C GLN A 47 -10.50 -3.54 28.15
N GLY A 48 -11.80 -3.19 28.25
CA GLY A 48 -12.29 -2.10 29.10
C GLY A 48 -11.92 -0.69 28.63
N LYS A 49 -11.39 -0.57 27.40
CA LYS A 49 -11.00 0.69 26.79
C LYS A 49 -12.04 1.14 25.75
N ARG A 50 -12.19 2.45 25.60
CA ARG A 50 -12.88 3.05 24.46
C ARG A 50 -11.92 3.01 23.27
N VAL A 51 -12.36 2.47 22.16
CA VAL A 51 -11.52 2.23 20.97
C VAL A 51 -11.94 3.13 19.82
N ALA A 52 -10.98 3.77 19.18
CA ALA A 52 -11.15 4.33 17.84
C ALA A 52 -10.46 3.41 16.83
N VAL A 53 -10.96 3.34 15.59
CA VAL A 53 -10.37 2.54 14.51
C VAL A 53 -10.04 3.44 13.32
N PHE A 54 -8.79 3.40 12.85
CA PHE A 54 -8.42 3.97 11.55
C PHE A 54 -8.41 2.86 10.51
N SER A 55 -9.36 2.90 9.59
CA SER A 55 -9.54 1.87 8.56
C SER A 55 -10.33 2.39 7.36
N ASN A 56 -10.39 1.58 6.32
CA ASN A 56 -11.26 1.75 5.16
C ASN A 56 -11.75 0.38 4.66
N GLN A 57 -12.27 0.30 3.43
CA GLN A 57 -12.76 -0.95 2.83
C GLN A 57 -11.75 -2.10 2.85
N THR A 58 -10.46 -1.83 3.00
CA THR A 58 -9.41 -2.86 3.03
C THR A 58 -9.24 -3.52 4.40
N GLY A 59 -9.82 -2.96 5.45
CA GLY A 59 -9.77 -3.51 6.82
C GLY A 59 -10.65 -4.75 6.98
N ILE A 60 -10.47 -5.74 6.11
CA ILE A 60 -11.16 -7.04 6.17
C ILE A 60 -10.27 -8.03 6.88
N VAL A 61 -10.80 -8.67 7.92
CA VAL A 61 -10.06 -9.65 8.74
C VAL A 61 -9.61 -10.83 7.90
N GLY A 62 -8.30 -11.03 7.89
CA GLY A 62 -7.64 -12.11 7.15
C GLY A 62 -7.58 -11.88 5.64
N ASP A 63 -6.90 -12.80 4.97
CA ASP A 63 -6.76 -12.82 3.51
C ASP A 63 -7.70 -13.83 2.83
N LYS A 64 -8.59 -14.46 3.60
CA LYS A 64 -9.53 -15.47 3.14
C LYS A 64 -10.92 -14.88 3.02
N VAL A 65 -11.27 -14.41 1.82
CA VAL A 65 -12.68 -14.09 1.52
C VAL A 65 -13.28 -15.29 0.81
N THR A 66 -14.11 -16.05 1.51
CA THR A 66 -14.73 -17.26 0.96
C THR A 66 -16.04 -16.96 0.23
N GLY A 67 -16.19 -17.45 -1.01
CA GLY A 67 -17.43 -17.66 -1.76
C GLY A 67 -18.39 -16.45 -1.80
N SER A 68 -19.54 -16.59 -1.14
CA SER A 68 -20.60 -15.56 -1.12
C SER A 68 -20.15 -14.27 -0.43
N LYS A 69 -19.36 -14.36 0.66
CA LYS A 69 -18.86 -13.18 1.39
C LYS A 69 -17.89 -12.33 0.57
N LEU A 70 -17.11 -12.92 -0.36
CA LEU A 70 -16.31 -12.16 -1.31
C LEU A 70 -17.19 -11.38 -2.29
N ALA A 71 -18.25 -12.03 -2.82
CA ALA A 71 -19.18 -11.37 -3.72
C ALA A 71 -19.93 -10.23 -3.01
N ASP A 72 -20.31 -10.42 -1.75
CA ASP A 72 -20.98 -9.43 -0.92
C ASP A 72 -20.04 -8.25 -0.59
N ALA A 73 -18.80 -8.54 -0.18
CA ALA A 73 -17.77 -7.51 0.07
C ALA A 73 -17.43 -6.73 -1.21
N LEU A 74 -17.29 -7.41 -2.35
CA LEU A 74 -17.05 -6.77 -3.65
C LEU A 74 -18.23 -5.92 -4.11
N ALA A 75 -19.47 -6.33 -3.82
CA ALA A 75 -20.68 -5.57 -4.12
C ALA A 75 -20.83 -4.36 -3.18
N GLU A 76 -20.56 -4.54 -1.88
CA GLU A 76 -20.63 -3.49 -0.85
C GLU A 76 -19.55 -2.42 -1.07
N TYR A 77 -18.34 -2.81 -1.51
CA TYR A 77 -17.21 -1.89 -1.69
C TYR A 77 -16.95 -1.47 -3.14
N GLY A 78 -17.88 -1.76 -4.06
CA GLY A 78 -17.84 -1.28 -5.45
C GLY A 78 -16.65 -1.81 -6.29
N GLY A 79 -15.95 -2.84 -5.81
CA GLY A 79 -14.75 -3.35 -6.44
C GLY A 79 -15.02 -4.33 -7.57
N CYS A 80 -14.62 -3.99 -8.79
CA CYS A 80 -14.55 -4.91 -9.92
C CYS A 80 -13.18 -5.58 -10.01
N PHE A 81 -12.93 -6.64 -9.22
CA PHE A 81 -11.89 -7.61 -9.56
C PHE A 81 -12.46 -8.63 -10.57
N PRO A 82 -11.88 -8.77 -11.77
CA PRO A 82 -12.29 -9.84 -12.67
C PRO A 82 -11.96 -11.19 -12.03
N ARG A 83 -12.99 -12.04 -11.77
CA ARG A 83 -12.89 -13.37 -11.15
C ARG A 83 -11.78 -14.27 -11.74
N LYS A 84 -11.42 -14.12 -13.00
CA LYS A 84 -10.39 -14.90 -13.68
C LYS A 84 -8.95 -14.62 -13.28
N ARG A 85 -8.64 -13.49 -12.61
CA ARG A 85 -7.26 -13.15 -12.23
C ARG A 85 -6.91 -13.51 -10.79
N VAL A 86 -7.88 -13.69 -9.92
CA VAL A 86 -7.65 -14.17 -8.55
C VAL A 86 -7.15 -15.62 -8.59
N ASP A 87 -7.69 -16.44 -9.49
CA ASP A 87 -7.32 -17.86 -9.63
C ASP A 87 -5.92 -18.06 -10.24
N GLU A 88 -5.44 -17.14 -11.08
CA GLU A 88 -4.11 -17.21 -11.71
C GLU A 88 -2.96 -16.74 -10.80
N ILE A 89 -3.26 -15.99 -9.75
CA ILE A 89 -2.27 -15.48 -8.78
C ILE A 89 -2.21 -16.36 -7.52
N SER A 90 -3.24 -17.18 -7.30
CA SER A 90 -3.37 -18.09 -6.17
C SER A 90 -2.62 -19.42 -6.42
N LEU A 91 -1.30 -19.36 -6.59
CA LEU A 91 -0.44 -20.55 -6.73
C LEU A 91 -0.01 -21.18 -5.40
N ILE A 92 -0.64 -20.83 -4.27
CA ILE A 92 -0.32 -21.43 -2.98
C ILE A 92 -1.51 -22.25 -2.50
N PRO A 93 -1.39 -23.59 -2.39
CA PRO A 93 -2.46 -24.43 -1.87
C PRO A 93 -2.74 -24.10 -0.41
N PHE A 94 -3.98 -23.80 -0.10
CA PHE A 94 -4.42 -23.55 1.27
C PHE A 94 -4.42 -24.85 2.09
N THR A 95 -3.60 -24.92 3.12
CA THR A 95 -3.82 -25.79 4.28
C THR A 95 -4.32 -24.93 5.42
N GLU A 96 -5.49 -25.26 5.98
CA GLU A 96 -6.07 -24.53 7.10
C GLU A 96 -5.13 -24.58 8.31
N PRO A 97 -4.67 -23.44 8.87
CA PRO A 97 -4.07 -23.45 10.19
C PRO A 97 -5.18 -23.51 11.25
N SER A 98 -5.04 -24.41 12.21
CA SER A 98 -5.74 -24.29 13.49
C SER A 98 -5.17 -23.09 14.22
N VAL A 99 -5.94 -21.99 14.31
CA VAL A 99 -5.60 -20.86 15.15
C VAL A 99 -6.01 -21.22 16.58
N PRO A 100 -5.12 -21.29 17.55
CA PRO A 100 -5.49 -21.47 18.94
C PRO A 100 -6.21 -20.22 19.45
N GLY A 101 -7.43 -20.40 19.97
CA GLY A 101 -8.20 -19.41 20.71
C GLY A 101 -9.02 -18.44 19.87
N GLY A 102 -10.22 -18.16 20.27
CA GLY A 102 -11.15 -17.10 19.87
C GLY A 102 -11.29 -16.81 18.37
N LYS A 103 -12.21 -17.46 17.69
CA LYS A 103 -12.46 -17.25 16.25
C LYS A 103 -12.93 -15.82 15.96
N ILE A 104 -12.06 -15.02 15.33
CA ILE A 104 -12.49 -13.85 14.55
C ILE A 104 -12.98 -14.37 13.19
N GLU A 105 -14.14 -13.92 12.71
CA GLU A 105 -14.63 -14.39 11.41
C GLU A 105 -13.88 -13.74 10.25
N TYR A 106 -13.33 -14.56 9.37
CA TYR A 106 -12.66 -14.09 8.15
C TYR A 106 -13.64 -13.42 7.18
N GLY A 107 -13.18 -12.36 6.52
CA GLY A 107 -13.96 -11.62 5.54
C GLY A 107 -14.94 -10.62 6.13
N GLN A 108 -14.90 -10.40 7.44
CA GLN A 108 -15.65 -9.37 8.13
C GLN A 108 -14.79 -8.11 8.25
N HIS A 109 -15.40 -6.94 8.15
CA HIS A 109 -14.67 -5.70 8.39
C HIS A 109 -14.22 -5.61 9.86
N ILE A 110 -13.01 -5.13 10.11
CA ILE A 110 -12.40 -5.08 11.46
C ILE A 110 -13.29 -4.39 12.48
N VAL A 111 -13.98 -3.31 12.12
CA VAL A 111 -14.91 -2.59 13.02
C VAL A 111 -16.04 -3.51 13.46
N ASP A 112 -16.66 -4.24 12.50
CA ASP A 112 -17.73 -5.18 12.78
C ASP A 112 -17.24 -6.32 13.68
N ALA A 113 -16.07 -6.87 13.37
CA ALA A 113 -15.45 -7.94 14.12
C ALA A 113 -15.12 -7.54 15.57
N LEU A 114 -14.58 -6.35 15.77
CA LEU A 114 -14.29 -5.83 17.12
C LEU A 114 -15.55 -5.64 17.95
N ILE A 115 -16.61 -5.07 17.36
CA ILE A 115 -17.90 -4.88 18.05
C ILE A 115 -18.52 -6.22 18.44
N GLU A 116 -18.50 -7.21 17.54
CA GLU A 116 -19.00 -8.57 17.80
C GLU A 116 -18.23 -9.26 18.94
N LYS A 117 -16.94 -8.97 19.09
CA LYS A 117 -16.11 -9.42 20.21
C LYS A 117 -16.28 -8.63 21.48
N GLY A 118 -17.22 -7.69 21.53
CA GLY A 118 -17.55 -6.88 22.71
C GLY A 118 -16.57 -5.73 22.98
N VAL A 119 -15.77 -5.34 21.98
CA VAL A 119 -14.90 -4.16 22.08
C VAL A 119 -15.73 -2.89 21.95
N ASP A 120 -15.51 -1.92 22.85
CA ASP A 120 -16.24 -0.65 22.90
C ASP A 120 -15.73 0.34 21.83
N VAL A 121 -16.10 0.14 20.55
CA VAL A 121 -15.72 1.00 19.43
C VAL A 121 -16.56 2.28 19.45
N LYS A 122 -15.91 3.42 19.69
CA LYS A 122 -16.53 4.75 19.82
C LYS A 122 -16.43 5.63 18.59
N ALA A 123 -15.39 5.43 17.79
CA ALA A 123 -15.13 6.28 16.63
C ALA A 123 -14.40 5.53 15.53
N ILE A 124 -14.61 5.99 14.30
CA ILE A 124 -13.89 5.56 13.12
C ILE A 124 -13.21 6.78 12.51
N PHE A 125 -11.92 6.67 12.20
CA PHE A 125 -11.21 7.56 11.31
C PHE A 125 -11.07 6.90 9.95
N SER A 126 -11.32 7.64 8.89
CA SER A 126 -11.14 7.15 7.53
C SER A 126 -10.12 8.00 6.77
N PRO A 127 -9.33 7.39 5.84
CA PRO A 127 -8.44 8.12 4.99
C PRO A 127 -9.20 8.83 3.85
N GLU A 128 -8.45 9.38 2.91
CA GLU A 128 -8.92 9.76 1.60
C GLU A 128 -9.73 8.59 0.98
N HIS A 129 -10.77 8.86 0.25
CA HIS A 129 -11.77 7.91 -0.30
C HIS A 129 -12.82 7.39 0.69
N GLY A 130 -12.80 7.81 1.97
CA GLY A 130 -13.82 7.48 2.96
C GLY A 130 -13.73 6.07 3.54
N PHE A 131 -14.57 5.80 4.54
CA PHE A 131 -14.54 4.54 5.29
C PHE A 131 -14.97 3.33 4.44
N ARG A 132 -15.94 3.49 3.55
CA ARG A 132 -16.44 2.43 2.65
C ARG A 132 -15.88 2.53 1.22
N GLY A 133 -14.87 3.42 0.98
CA GLY A 133 -14.19 3.52 -0.32
C GLY A 133 -15.00 4.21 -1.44
N ASN A 134 -16.01 4.98 -1.10
CA ASN A 134 -16.96 5.56 -2.05
C ASN A 134 -16.66 7.01 -2.48
N ALA A 135 -15.64 7.65 -1.89
CA ALA A 135 -15.27 9.03 -2.20
C ALA A 135 -14.18 9.13 -3.28
N ASP A 136 -14.25 10.16 -4.11
CA ASP A 136 -13.23 10.46 -5.12
C ASP A 136 -11.91 10.96 -4.48
N ALA A 137 -10.80 10.88 -5.22
CA ALA A 137 -9.51 11.41 -4.77
C ALA A 137 -9.63 12.92 -4.46
N GLY A 138 -9.21 13.33 -3.26
CA GLY A 138 -9.30 14.72 -2.79
C GLY A 138 -10.70 15.17 -2.34
N GLU A 139 -11.70 14.31 -2.35
CA GLU A 139 -13.03 14.63 -1.83
C GLU A 139 -13.02 14.71 -0.29
N HIS A 140 -13.57 15.80 0.24
CA HIS A 140 -13.69 16.01 1.68
C HIS A 140 -14.77 15.10 2.26
N VAL A 141 -14.38 14.17 3.12
CA VAL A 141 -15.30 13.34 3.89
C VAL A 141 -15.70 14.10 5.15
N SER A 142 -16.97 14.52 5.23
CA SER A 142 -17.54 15.11 6.45
C SER A 142 -17.76 14.05 7.52
N SER A 143 -17.84 14.48 8.79
CA SER A 143 -18.25 13.58 9.88
C SER A 143 -19.64 13.03 9.61
N SER A 144 -19.81 11.72 9.81
CA SER A 144 -21.02 10.96 9.54
C SER A 144 -21.14 9.79 10.53
N VAL A 145 -22.14 8.96 10.38
CA VAL A 145 -22.31 7.73 11.16
C VAL A 145 -22.27 6.55 10.20
N ASP A 146 -21.54 5.51 10.55
CA ASP A 146 -21.58 4.25 9.80
C ASP A 146 -22.96 3.61 9.98
N GLU A 147 -23.71 3.49 8.89
CA GLU A 147 -25.12 3.01 8.91
C GLU A 147 -25.26 1.59 9.48
N LYS A 148 -24.23 0.75 9.29
CA LYS A 148 -24.25 -0.64 9.73
C LYS A 148 -24.04 -0.79 11.24
N THR A 149 -23.12 -0.02 11.81
CA THR A 149 -22.70 -0.17 13.22
C THR A 149 -23.22 0.91 14.13
N GLY A 150 -23.66 2.04 13.58
CA GLY A 150 -24.03 3.24 14.35
C GLY A 150 -22.83 3.99 14.92
N VAL A 151 -21.60 3.61 14.60
CA VAL A 151 -20.38 4.26 15.08
C VAL A 151 -20.12 5.55 14.32
N GLU A 152 -19.72 6.59 15.04
CA GLU A 152 -19.39 7.90 14.47
C GLU A 152 -18.12 7.82 13.62
N ILE A 153 -18.18 8.31 12.37
CA ILE A 153 -17.03 8.51 11.49
C ILE A 153 -16.55 9.94 11.65
N LEU A 154 -15.32 10.11 12.16
CA LEU A 154 -14.73 11.40 12.43
C LEU A 154 -13.92 11.88 11.24
N SER A 155 -14.23 13.06 10.70
CA SER A 155 -13.47 13.70 9.67
C SER A 155 -12.07 14.10 10.16
N LEU A 156 -11.06 13.91 9.31
CA LEU A 156 -9.68 14.38 9.53
C LEU A 156 -9.40 15.75 8.90
N TYR A 157 -10.43 16.34 8.27
CA TYR A 157 -10.30 17.59 7.51
C TYR A 157 -11.09 18.71 8.17
N GLU A 158 -10.55 19.28 9.25
CA GLU A 158 -11.19 20.40 9.94
C GLU A 158 -10.24 21.59 10.08
N LYS A 159 -10.77 22.79 9.77
CA LYS A 159 -10.11 24.08 10.05
C LYS A 159 -8.63 24.18 9.62
N GLY A 160 -8.26 23.56 8.50
CA GLY A 160 -6.90 23.63 7.95
C GLY A 160 -5.88 22.70 8.62
N SER A 161 -6.27 21.87 9.61
CA SER A 161 -5.42 20.85 10.22
C SER A 161 -5.91 19.46 9.85
N ARG A 162 -4.95 18.54 9.58
CA ARG A 162 -5.22 17.10 9.42
C ARG A 162 -4.96 16.31 10.70
N ILE A 163 -4.46 16.96 11.75
CA ILE A 163 -4.23 16.36 13.06
C ILE A 163 -5.54 16.49 13.85
N PRO A 164 -6.13 15.38 14.34
CA PRO A 164 -7.36 15.41 15.12
C PRO A 164 -7.28 16.34 16.34
N SER A 165 -8.36 17.08 16.60
CA SER A 165 -8.45 17.92 17.78
C SER A 165 -8.55 17.09 19.07
N LYS A 166 -8.28 17.73 20.21
CA LYS A 166 -8.42 17.09 21.52
C LYS A 166 -9.86 16.59 21.77
N GLU A 167 -10.86 17.30 21.29
CA GLU A 167 -12.27 16.88 21.38
C GLU A 167 -12.50 15.49 20.73
N LYS A 168 -11.83 15.21 19.63
CA LYS A 168 -11.91 13.90 18.96
C LYS A 168 -11.14 12.83 19.71
N THR A 169 -9.93 13.13 20.18
CA THR A 169 -9.11 12.18 20.93
C THR A 169 -9.65 11.87 22.31
N ASP A 170 -10.43 12.77 22.92
CA ASP A 170 -11.12 12.51 24.22
C ASP A 170 -12.22 11.44 24.11
N LYS A 171 -12.65 11.08 22.88
CA LYS A 171 -13.65 10.03 22.65
C LYS A 171 -13.13 8.61 22.84
N PHE A 172 -11.80 8.40 22.81
CA PHE A 172 -11.19 7.08 22.89
C PHE A 172 -9.95 7.06 23.81
N ASP A 173 -9.52 5.86 24.17
CA ASP A 173 -8.33 5.59 24.97
C ASP A 173 -7.25 4.90 24.13
N VAL A 174 -7.66 4.08 23.15
CA VAL A 174 -6.80 3.33 22.23
C VAL A 174 -7.23 3.59 20.79
N LEU A 175 -6.26 3.84 19.92
CA LEU A 175 -6.44 3.88 18.48
C LEU A 175 -5.93 2.57 17.86
N VAL A 176 -6.81 1.81 17.21
CA VAL A 176 -6.45 0.66 16.38
C VAL A 176 -6.29 1.12 14.93
N ILE A 177 -5.20 0.75 14.29
CA ILE A 177 -4.93 1.02 12.88
C ILE A 177 -4.92 -0.31 12.13
N ASP A 178 -5.86 -0.45 11.19
CA ASP A 178 -5.98 -1.60 10.31
C ASP A 178 -6.34 -1.17 8.90
N ILE A 179 -5.34 -1.01 8.05
CA ILE A 179 -5.49 -0.49 6.69
C ILE A 179 -4.39 -1.02 5.78
N GLN A 180 -4.74 -1.31 4.51
CA GLN A 180 -3.78 -1.77 3.51
C GLN A 180 -3.10 -0.60 2.80
N ASP A 181 -1.79 -0.49 2.96
CA ASP A 181 -0.92 0.42 2.21
C ASP A 181 -0.25 -0.32 1.03
N VAL A 182 0.33 0.41 0.09
CA VAL A 182 1.03 -0.15 -1.07
C VAL A 182 2.54 0.12 -1.08
N GLY A 183 3.08 0.72 -0.01
CA GLY A 183 4.52 0.91 0.20
C GLY A 183 5.17 2.01 -0.61
N LEU A 184 4.42 3.02 -1.02
CA LEU A 184 4.89 4.12 -1.84
C LEU A 184 4.66 5.47 -1.14
N ARG A 185 5.68 6.35 -1.14
CA ARG A 185 5.65 7.63 -0.44
C ARG A 185 4.45 8.52 -0.82
N TYR A 186 4.03 8.53 -2.06
CA TYR A 186 2.90 9.32 -2.53
C TYR A 186 1.54 8.62 -2.35
N TYR A 187 1.51 7.40 -1.78
CA TYR A 187 0.30 6.76 -1.31
C TYR A 187 0.03 7.16 0.14
N THR A 188 -1.01 7.94 0.40
CA THR A 188 -1.08 8.88 1.52
C THR A 188 -1.56 8.33 2.85
N TYR A 189 -1.81 7.02 2.97
CA TYR A 189 -2.35 6.44 4.22
C TYR A 189 -1.35 6.54 5.37
N TYR A 190 -0.05 6.40 5.12
CA TYR A 190 0.97 6.62 6.13
C TYR A 190 1.01 8.08 6.64
N ILE A 191 0.63 9.07 5.81
CA ILE A 191 0.54 10.48 6.22
C ILE A 191 -0.61 10.64 7.23
N THR A 192 -1.74 10.02 6.94
CA THR A 192 -2.89 9.99 7.87
C THR A 192 -2.52 9.29 9.17
N MET A 193 -1.84 8.14 9.09
CA MET A 193 -1.30 7.45 10.27
C MET A 193 -0.39 8.36 11.09
N HIS A 194 0.54 9.08 10.45
CA HIS A 194 1.43 10.04 11.13
C HIS A 194 0.63 11.12 11.88
N HIS A 195 -0.39 11.73 11.25
CA HIS A 195 -1.22 12.74 11.90
C HIS A 195 -2.02 12.19 13.10
N LEU A 196 -2.48 10.95 13.00
CA LEU A 196 -3.16 10.26 14.11
C LEU A 196 -2.18 9.94 15.25
N MET A 197 -0.97 9.45 14.93
CA MET A 197 0.10 9.22 15.90
C MET A 197 0.50 10.53 16.61
N GLU A 198 0.57 11.64 15.88
CA GLU A 198 0.84 12.97 16.42
C GLU A 198 -0.21 13.38 17.46
N ALA A 199 -1.50 13.19 17.13
CA ALA A 199 -2.59 13.48 18.08
C ALA A 199 -2.54 12.55 19.30
N CYS A 200 -2.24 11.26 19.08
CA CYS A 200 -2.12 10.28 20.18
C CYS A 200 -0.93 10.59 21.09
N ALA A 201 0.23 10.97 20.54
CA ALA A 201 1.39 11.40 21.33
C ALA A 201 1.08 12.64 22.18
N ARG A 202 0.42 13.66 21.59
CA ARG A 202 0.00 14.87 22.29
C ARG A 202 -0.94 14.59 23.47
N ASP A 203 -1.89 13.67 23.29
CA ASP A 203 -2.99 13.46 24.22
C ASP A 203 -2.83 12.16 25.07
N GLY A 204 -1.66 11.50 24.99
CA GLY A 204 -1.34 10.31 25.78
C GLY A 204 -2.22 9.10 25.46
N LYS A 205 -2.58 8.91 24.16
CA LYS A 205 -3.39 7.78 23.71
C LYS A 205 -2.50 6.65 23.19
N GLN A 206 -2.86 5.41 23.45
CA GLN A 206 -2.19 4.24 22.92
C GLN A 206 -2.54 4.04 21.45
N VAL A 207 -1.56 3.60 20.64
CA VAL A 207 -1.74 3.22 19.25
C VAL A 207 -1.43 1.73 19.09
N VAL A 208 -2.33 0.98 18.49
CA VAL A 208 -2.17 -0.44 18.16
C VAL A 208 -2.31 -0.60 16.66
N ILE A 209 -1.24 -1.05 15.99
CA ILE A 209 -1.24 -1.29 14.54
C ILE A 209 -1.38 -2.78 14.30
N LEU A 210 -2.43 -3.18 13.60
CA LEU A 210 -2.63 -4.52 13.08
C LEU A 210 -1.96 -4.58 11.70
N ASP A 211 -0.70 -5.05 11.67
CA ASP A 211 0.15 -4.87 10.49
C ASP A 211 -0.28 -5.73 9.32
N ARG A 212 -0.04 -5.20 8.11
CA ARG A 212 -0.36 -5.84 6.83
C ARG A 212 0.85 -5.88 5.91
N PRO A 213 0.99 -6.91 5.07
CA PRO A 213 2.08 -7.00 4.10
C PRO A 213 2.15 -5.79 3.18
N ASN A 214 3.36 -5.34 2.89
CA ASN A 214 3.60 -4.38 1.84
C ASN A 214 3.79 -5.12 0.51
N PRO A 215 2.91 -4.94 -0.51
CA PRO A 215 3.04 -5.62 -1.80
C PRO A 215 4.31 -5.20 -2.58
N ASN A 216 4.85 -3.99 -2.29
CA ASN A 216 6.11 -3.48 -2.83
C ASN A 216 7.27 -3.60 -1.81
N GLY A 217 7.14 -4.44 -0.78
CA GLY A 217 8.14 -4.62 0.28
C GLY A 217 9.49 -5.15 -0.19
N PHE A 218 9.55 -5.79 -1.36
CA PHE A 218 10.70 -6.52 -1.86
C PHE A 218 11.81 -5.65 -2.44
N TYR A 219 11.66 -4.33 -2.46
CA TYR A 219 12.70 -3.41 -2.93
C TYR A 219 12.57 -2.02 -2.28
N VAL A 220 13.66 -1.29 -2.34
CA VAL A 220 13.73 0.13 -2.00
C VAL A 220 14.27 0.86 -3.20
N ASP A 221 13.61 1.93 -3.63
CA ASP A 221 14.01 2.67 -4.82
C ASP A 221 13.44 4.09 -4.85
N GLY A 222 14.01 4.92 -5.71
CA GLY A 222 13.59 6.29 -5.94
C GLY A 222 14.12 7.31 -4.94
N PRO A 223 13.98 8.60 -5.24
CA PRO A 223 14.52 9.66 -4.39
C PRO A 223 13.98 9.63 -2.96
N VAL A 224 14.83 9.83 -1.98
CA VAL A 224 14.43 10.18 -0.62
C VAL A 224 13.90 11.61 -0.64
N LEU A 225 12.77 11.85 0.05
CA LEU A 225 12.15 13.18 0.09
C LEU A 225 13.11 14.22 0.69
N ASP A 226 13.43 15.24 -0.10
CA ASP A 226 13.96 16.49 0.43
C ASP A 226 12.82 17.26 1.10
N MET A 227 12.95 17.54 2.40
CA MET A 227 11.87 18.10 3.22
C MET A 227 11.37 19.47 2.77
N LYS A 228 12.08 20.16 1.87
CA LYS A 228 11.54 21.37 1.20
C LYS A 228 10.36 21.09 0.28
N PHE A 229 10.18 19.81 -0.14
CA PHE A 229 9.04 19.34 -0.92
C PHE A 229 7.98 18.63 -0.06
N LYS A 230 8.04 18.76 1.27
CA LYS A 230 7.02 18.23 2.17
C LYS A 230 5.63 18.70 1.75
N SER A 231 4.72 17.77 1.53
CA SER A 231 3.39 18.05 0.97
C SER A 231 2.40 16.93 1.30
N GLY A 232 1.16 17.06 0.78
CA GLY A 232 0.15 16.00 0.90
C GLY A 232 0.47 14.71 0.15
N VAL A 233 1.51 14.68 -0.71
CA VAL A 233 1.97 13.48 -1.44
C VAL A 233 3.41 13.07 -1.06
N GLY A 234 3.96 13.66 0.01
CA GLY A 234 5.28 13.34 0.54
C GLY A 234 5.49 14.05 1.87
N TRP A 235 5.49 13.31 2.99
CA TRP A 235 5.46 13.89 4.34
C TRP A 235 6.70 13.62 5.16
N LEU A 236 7.33 12.47 4.97
CA LEU A 236 8.48 11.99 5.72
C LEU A 236 9.72 11.84 4.83
N PRO A 237 10.94 11.96 5.37
CA PRO A 237 12.18 11.80 4.61
C PRO A 237 12.48 10.33 4.32
N ILE A 238 11.62 9.70 3.51
CA ILE A 238 11.67 8.30 3.09
C ILE A 238 11.82 8.19 1.57
N ALA A 239 12.34 7.07 1.10
CA ALA A 239 12.45 6.78 -0.34
C ALA A 239 11.07 6.66 -0.98
N THR A 240 10.99 6.87 -2.30
CA THR A 240 9.72 6.74 -3.05
C THR A 240 9.09 5.37 -2.83
N VAL A 241 9.85 4.29 -2.99
CA VAL A 241 9.49 2.93 -2.57
C VAL A 241 10.29 2.64 -1.31
N HIS A 242 9.63 2.65 -0.17
CA HIS A 242 10.35 2.58 1.12
C HIS A 242 10.61 1.15 1.62
N GLY A 243 9.92 0.15 1.03
CA GLY A 243 10.13 -1.25 1.37
C GLY A 243 9.80 -1.60 2.83
N MET A 244 8.88 -0.90 3.47
CA MET A 244 8.45 -1.12 4.86
C MET A 244 6.94 -1.35 4.91
N THR A 245 6.45 -2.10 5.90
CA THR A 245 5.03 -2.13 6.25
C THR A 245 4.62 -0.85 6.98
N LEU A 246 3.32 -0.62 7.20
CA LEU A 246 2.87 0.50 8.02
C LEU A 246 3.32 0.37 9.47
N GLY A 247 3.35 -0.86 10.02
CA GLY A 247 3.85 -1.12 11.36
C GLY A 247 5.33 -0.76 11.52
N GLU A 248 6.15 -1.18 10.57
CA GLU A 248 7.59 -0.84 10.54
C GLU A 248 7.81 0.67 10.39
N LEU A 249 7.02 1.33 9.51
CA LEU A 249 7.12 2.77 9.32
C LEU A 249 6.70 3.54 10.58
N ALA A 250 5.69 3.07 11.31
CA ALA A 250 5.29 3.66 12.58
C ALA A 250 6.38 3.50 13.66
N LEU A 251 7.06 2.35 13.73
CA LEU A 251 8.23 2.18 14.59
C LEU A 251 9.35 3.16 14.23
N MET A 252 9.59 3.37 12.92
CA MET A 252 10.56 4.34 12.46
C MET A 252 10.16 5.78 12.81
N ILE A 253 8.89 6.15 12.66
CA ILE A 253 8.36 7.47 13.06
C ILE A 253 8.68 7.77 14.54
N ASN A 254 8.40 6.81 15.42
CA ASN A 254 8.70 6.93 16.85
C ASN A 254 10.22 6.96 17.12
N GLY A 255 10.97 6.05 16.53
CA GLY A 255 12.41 5.89 16.78
C GLY A 255 13.23 7.07 16.26
N GLU A 256 12.86 7.61 15.12
CA GLU A 256 13.48 8.78 14.51
C GLU A 256 12.98 10.11 15.11
N LYS A 257 12.00 10.05 16.02
CA LYS A 257 11.37 11.22 16.67
C LYS A 257 10.77 12.20 15.66
N TRP A 258 10.04 11.66 14.69
CA TRP A 258 9.40 12.48 13.65
C TRP A 258 8.04 13.06 14.07
N LEU A 259 7.58 12.79 15.29
CA LEU A 259 6.42 13.44 15.90
C LEU A 259 6.87 14.70 16.66
N GLU A 260 6.13 15.80 16.51
CA GLU A 260 6.43 17.08 17.16
C GLU A 260 6.16 17.01 18.68
N ASN A 261 5.17 16.22 19.10
CA ASN A 261 4.78 16.05 20.49
C ASN A 261 5.46 14.86 21.20
N GLY A 262 6.58 14.39 20.71
CA GLY A 262 7.36 13.32 21.33
C GLY A 262 7.15 11.95 20.66
N THR A 263 6.88 10.92 21.44
CA THR A 263 6.61 9.56 20.94
C THR A 263 5.24 9.10 21.41
N CYS A 264 4.53 8.30 20.63
CA CYS A 264 3.29 7.68 21.10
C CYS A 264 3.55 6.31 21.73
N ASP A 265 2.69 5.89 22.65
CA ASP A 265 2.63 4.53 23.17
C ASP A 265 2.15 3.62 22.02
N LEU A 266 3.10 2.90 21.39
CA LEU A 266 2.90 2.18 20.14
C LEU A 266 3.12 0.68 20.35
N THR A 267 2.12 -0.11 19.97
CA THR A 267 2.22 -1.56 19.81
C THR A 267 1.93 -1.94 18.36
N VAL A 268 2.82 -2.73 17.76
CA VAL A 268 2.59 -3.32 16.43
C VAL A 268 2.32 -4.81 16.61
N VAL A 269 1.20 -5.29 16.07
CA VAL A 269 0.86 -6.72 15.96
C VAL A 269 1.32 -7.19 14.59
N PRO A 270 2.48 -7.89 14.51
CA PRO A 270 3.09 -8.20 13.22
C PRO A 270 2.35 -9.34 12.49
N CYS A 271 2.53 -9.41 11.18
CA CYS A 271 2.15 -10.56 10.37
C CYS A 271 2.99 -11.79 10.74
N LEU A 272 2.44 -13.00 10.55
CA LEU A 272 3.22 -14.24 10.59
C LEU A 272 3.46 -14.76 9.18
N ASN A 273 4.58 -15.47 9.00
CA ASN A 273 4.98 -16.09 7.73
C ASN A 273 5.14 -15.08 6.57
N TYR A 274 5.36 -13.82 6.87
CA TYR A 274 5.68 -12.75 5.92
C TYR A 274 7.17 -12.44 5.94
N THR A 275 7.73 -12.18 4.78
CA THR A 275 9.05 -11.58 4.57
C THR A 275 8.93 -10.46 3.55
N HIS A 276 9.90 -9.56 3.51
CA HIS A 276 9.89 -8.50 2.49
C HIS A 276 9.91 -9.05 1.06
N ASN A 277 10.46 -10.26 0.85
CA ASN A 277 10.44 -10.93 -0.46
C ASN A 277 9.11 -11.59 -0.84
N THR A 278 8.13 -11.65 0.08
CA THR A 278 6.82 -12.22 -0.21
C THR A 278 6.08 -11.38 -1.25
N ARG A 279 5.68 -12.00 -2.37
CA ARG A 279 4.82 -11.38 -3.37
C ARG A 279 3.37 -11.50 -2.92
N TYR A 280 2.97 -10.61 -2.05
CA TYR A 280 1.62 -10.62 -1.46
C TYR A 280 0.61 -9.99 -2.42
N SER A 281 -0.48 -10.71 -2.67
CA SER A 281 -1.61 -10.23 -3.47
C SER A 281 -2.69 -9.65 -2.57
N LEU A 282 -3.09 -8.41 -2.84
CA LEU A 282 -4.16 -7.74 -2.11
C LEU A 282 -5.52 -8.38 -2.45
N ILE A 283 -6.37 -8.52 -1.44
CA ILE A 283 -7.71 -9.12 -1.58
C ILE A 283 -8.68 -8.11 -2.19
N LEU A 284 -8.56 -6.85 -1.77
CA LEU A 284 -9.40 -5.75 -2.24
C LEU A 284 -8.53 -4.65 -2.86
N PRO A 285 -9.09 -3.88 -3.81
CA PRO A 285 -8.45 -2.67 -4.32
C PRO A 285 -8.11 -1.71 -3.17
N PRO A 286 -6.85 -1.26 -3.06
CA PRO A 286 -6.48 -0.33 -2.00
C PRO A 286 -7.08 1.06 -2.21
N SER A 287 -7.44 1.41 -3.44
CA SER A 287 -8.16 2.65 -3.78
C SER A 287 -9.03 2.45 -5.03
N PRO A 288 -10.02 3.33 -5.30
CA PRO A 288 -10.88 3.24 -6.49
C PRO A 288 -10.13 3.25 -7.83
N ASN A 289 -8.93 3.83 -7.84
CA ASN A 289 -8.12 3.95 -9.06
C ASN A 289 -6.95 2.96 -9.15
N ILE A 290 -6.66 2.19 -8.09
CA ILE A 290 -5.68 1.10 -8.12
C ILE A 290 -6.47 -0.21 -8.05
N LYS A 291 -6.87 -0.73 -9.22
CA LYS A 291 -7.92 -1.75 -9.32
C LYS A 291 -7.42 -3.18 -9.26
N ASP A 292 -6.13 -3.41 -9.53
CA ASP A 292 -5.53 -4.75 -9.50
C ASP A 292 -4.04 -4.69 -9.11
N MET A 293 -3.44 -5.87 -8.97
CA MET A 293 -2.03 -6.00 -8.57
C MET A 293 -1.05 -5.45 -9.59
N ARG A 294 -1.40 -5.42 -10.87
CA ARG A 294 -0.56 -4.81 -11.91
C ARG A 294 -0.49 -3.30 -11.72
N ALA A 295 -1.64 -2.66 -11.49
CA ALA A 295 -1.69 -1.24 -11.15
C ALA A 295 -0.88 -0.94 -9.88
N VAL A 296 -0.95 -1.79 -8.82
CA VAL A 296 -0.14 -1.65 -7.59
C VAL A 296 1.36 -1.60 -7.90
N TYR A 297 1.86 -2.50 -8.76
CA TYR A 297 3.27 -2.55 -9.09
C TYR A 297 3.71 -1.46 -10.08
N LEU A 298 2.86 -1.11 -11.06
CA LEU A 298 3.16 -0.05 -12.02
C LEU A 298 3.06 1.35 -11.40
N TYR A 299 2.33 1.49 -10.29
CA TYR A 299 2.09 2.78 -9.63
C TYR A 299 3.40 3.48 -9.28
N SER A 300 4.44 2.75 -8.88
CA SER A 300 5.76 3.31 -8.58
C SER A 300 6.38 4.10 -9.75
N SER A 301 6.04 3.72 -10.98
CA SER A 301 6.55 4.33 -12.21
C SER A 301 5.55 5.30 -12.85
N THR A 302 4.26 4.97 -12.83
CA THR A 302 3.23 5.72 -13.57
C THR A 302 2.65 6.88 -12.77
N CYS A 303 2.78 6.91 -11.45
CA CYS A 303 2.29 8.03 -10.62
C CYS A 303 2.94 9.37 -10.99
N TYR A 304 4.16 9.39 -11.51
CA TYR A 304 4.82 10.63 -11.94
C TYR A 304 4.04 11.38 -13.03
N PHE A 305 3.22 10.66 -13.81
CA PHE A 305 2.37 11.30 -14.83
C PHE A 305 1.31 12.24 -14.23
N GLU A 306 0.92 12.08 -12.98
CA GLU A 306 0.01 13.03 -12.31
C GLU A 306 0.60 14.45 -12.23
N GLY A 307 1.92 14.56 -12.26
CA GLY A 307 2.63 15.84 -12.33
C GLY A 307 2.90 16.32 -13.75
N THR A 308 2.29 15.72 -14.79
CA THR A 308 2.51 16.04 -16.20
C THR A 308 1.21 16.30 -16.95
N VAL A 309 1.33 16.59 -18.25
CA VAL A 309 0.16 16.73 -19.15
C VAL A 309 -0.34 15.38 -19.68
N VAL A 310 0.23 14.25 -19.27
CA VAL A 310 -0.07 12.89 -19.79
C VAL A 310 -1.12 12.23 -18.91
N SER A 311 -2.18 11.68 -19.52
CA SER A 311 -3.14 10.84 -18.82
C SER A 311 -2.53 9.48 -18.47
N LEU A 312 -2.73 9.03 -17.24
CA LEU A 312 -2.37 7.69 -16.78
C LEU A 312 -3.57 6.72 -16.75
N GLY A 313 -4.60 7.03 -17.55
CA GLY A 313 -5.76 6.16 -17.69
C GLY A 313 -6.86 6.34 -16.64
N ARG A 314 -6.82 7.38 -15.77
CA ARG A 314 -7.99 7.71 -14.93
C ARG A 314 -9.21 7.96 -15.82
N GLY A 315 -10.38 7.49 -15.40
CA GLY A 315 -11.58 7.49 -16.22
C GLY A 315 -11.69 6.29 -17.19
N THR A 316 -10.81 5.30 -17.06
CA THR A 316 -10.88 4.00 -17.75
C THR A 316 -11.01 2.84 -16.75
N GLN A 317 -11.11 1.61 -17.25
CA GLN A 317 -11.09 0.41 -16.41
C GLN A 317 -9.68 -0.02 -15.97
N PHE A 318 -8.61 0.67 -16.44
CA PHE A 318 -7.21 0.31 -16.25
C PHE A 318 -6.31 1.52 -15.91
N PRO A 319 -6.70 2.36 -14.92
CA PRO A 319 -5.84 3.47 -14.49
C PRO A 319 -4.51 2.92 -13.92
N PHE A 320 -3.42 3.67 -14.16
CA PHE A 320 -2.03 3.31 -13.85
C PHE A 320 -1.45 2.14 -14.65
N GLU A 321 -2.25 1.51 -15.53
CA GLU A 321 -1.80 0.44 -16.43
C GLU A 321 -1.63 0.92 -17.88
N THR A 322 -1.71 2.21 -18.10
CA THR A 322 -1.51 2.89 -19.38
C THR A 322 -1.05 4.32 -19.18
N TYR A 323 -0.47 4.90 -20.20
CA TYR A 323 -0.28 6.34 -20.29
C TYR A 323 -0.46 6.82 -21.73
N GLY A 324 -0.94 8.06 -21.89
CA GLY A 324 -1.17 8.62 -23.21
C GLY A 324 -1.65 10.07 -23.19
N HIS A 325 -1.67 10.66 -24.39
CA HIS A 325 -2.07 12.04 -24.61
C HIS A 325 -2.67 12.18 -26.01
N PRO A 326 -3.63 13.09 -26.28
CA PRO A 326 -4.18 13.28 -27.64
C PRO A 326 -3.15 13.59 -28.71
N ALA A 327 -2.06 14.28 -28.36
CA ALA A 327 -0.99 14.64 -29.29
C ALA A 327 0.17 13.63 -29.40
N MET A 328 0.16 12.51 -28.67
CA MET A 328 1.18 11.47 -28.82
C MET A 328 1.00 10.74 -30.15
N THR A 329 2.11 10.48 -30.84
CA THR A 329 2.11 9.87 -32.18
C THR A 329 2.99 8.61 -32.22
N GLY A 330 2.68 7.72 -33.20
CA GLY A 330 3.47 6.48 -33.38
C GLY A 330 3.01 5.30 -32.51
N TYR A 331 1.95 5.44 -31.74
CA TYR A 331 1.38 4.36 -30.91
C TYR A 331 0.13 3.79 -31.56
N SER A 332 -0.02 2.47 -31.55
CA SER A 332 -1.19 1.76 -32.05
C SER A 332 -2.32 1.62 -31.04
N PHE A 333 -2.03 1.89 -29.76
CA PHE A 333 -3.00 1.81 -28.67
C PHE A 333 -3.60 3.20 -28.42
N SER A 334 -4.92 3.24 -28.24
CA SER A 334 -5.64 4.43 -27.81
C SER A 334 -6.69 4.11 -26.75
N PHE A 335 -7.10 5.13 -26.00
CA PHE A 335 -8.16 5.05 -24.99
C PHE A 335 -8.84 6.40 -24.85
N VAL A 336 -10.09 6.37 -24.36
CA VAL A 336 -10.87 7.59 -24.10
C VAL A 336 -11.26 7.62 -22.62
N PRO A 337 -10.74 8.58 -21.83
CA PRO A 337 -11.17 8.77 -20.44
C PRO A 337 -12.64 9.17 -20.38
N ARG A 338 -13.41 8.56 -19.46
CA ARG A 338 -14.82 8.84 -19.20
C ARG A 338 -15.04 9.23 -17.76
N SER A 339 -16.12 9.97 -17.49
CA SER A 339 -16.55 10.21 -16.11
C SER A 339 -17.10 8.92 -15.52
N ILE A 340 -16.42 8.40 -14.52
CA ILE A 340 -16.77 7.16 -13.79
C ILE A 340 -16.61 7.39 -12.28
N PRO A 341 -17.23 6.55 -11.42
CA PRO A 341 -16.95 6.58 -9.98
C PRO A 341 -15.44 6.46 -9.70
N GLY A 342 -14.92 7.30 -8.81
CA GLY A 342 -13.48 7.39 -8.52
C GLY A 342 -12.70 8.29 -9.49
N ALA A 343 -13.30 8.74 -10.60
CA ALA A 343 -12.70 9.67 -11.58
C ALA A 343 -13.80 10.45 -12.31
N LYS A 344 -14.49 11.34 -11.61
CA LYS A 344 -15.61 12.15 -12.17
C LYS A 344 -15.16 13.11 -13.27
N SER A 345 -13.95 13.66 -13.14
CA SER A 345 -13.39 14.63 -14.09
C SER A 345 -11.95 14.25 -14.45
N PRO A 346 -11.75 13.13 -15.18
CA PRO A 346 -10.42 12.70 -15.58
C PRO A 346 -9.80 13.68 -16.57
N GLN A 347 -8.48 13.70 -16.65
CA GLN A 347 -7.76 14.44 -17.69
C GLN A 347 -8.17 13.90 -19.09
N PHE A 348 -8.39 14.79 -20.04
CA PHE A 348 -8.89 14.47 -21.39
C PHE A 348 -10.24 13.74 -21.40
N LEU A 349 -11.16 14.18 -20.52
CA LEU A 349 -12.53 13.66 -20.51
C LEU A 349 -13.13 13.69 -21.92
N ASP A 350 -13.59 12.55 -22.42
CA ASP A 350 -14.19 12.34 -23.75
C ASP A 350 -13.27 12.57 -24.95
N GLU A 351 -11.96 12.78 -24.74
CA GLU A 351 -10.97 12.91 -25.81
C GLU A 351 -10.18 11.61 -26.01
N GLU A 352 -9.86 11.28 -27.25
CA GLU A 352 -9.01 10.11 -27.55
C GLU A 352 -7.55 10.41 -27.24
N CYS A 353 -6.94 9.59 -26.39
CA CYS A 353 -5.52 9.61 -26.05
C CYS A 353 -4.82 8.45 -26.77
N HIS A 354 -3.67 8.71 -27.39
CA HIS A 354 -2.78 7.71 -27.95
C HIS A 354 -1.60 7.46 -27.00
N GLY A 355 -1.13 6.23 -26.87
CA GLY A 355 -0.04 5.94 -25.96
C GLY A 355 0.28 4.46 -25.79
N VAL A 356 0.65 4.07 -24.58
CA VAL A 356 1.20 2.74 -24.25
C VAL A 356 0.22 1.94 -23.39
N ASP A 357 0.01 0.67 -23.77
CA ASP A 357 -0.75 -0.33 -23.01
C ASP A 357 0.22 -1.20 -22.19
N LEU A 358 0.21 -1.07 -20.87
CA LEU A 358 1.03 -1.85 -19.95
C LEU A 358 0.31 -3.09 -19.38
N ARG A 359 -0.98 -3.30 -19.72
CA ARG A 359 -1.80 -4.40 -19.18
C ARG A 359 -1.28 -5.79 -19.53
N ARG A 360 -0.51 -5.91 -20.61
CA ARG A 360 0.06 -7.19 -21.07
C ARG A 360 1.52 -7.39 -20.68
N LYS A 361 2.14 -6.40 -20.03
CA LYS A 361 3.51 -6.53 -19.56
C LYS A 361 3.60 -7.61 -18.48
N PRO A 362 4.51 -8.60 -18.60
CA PRO A 362 4.64 -9.65 -17.59
C PRO A 362 4.99 -9.07 -16.23
N LEU A 363 4.38 -9.55 -15.14
CA LEU A 363 4.65 -9.06 -13.78
C LEU A 363 6.13 -9.20 -13.40
N ARG A 364 6.78 -10.31 -13.82
CA ARG A 364 8.22 -10.52 -13.58
C ARG A 364 9.10 -9.40 -14.13
N ASP A 365 8.69 -8.83 -15.29
CA ASP A 365 9.44 -7.76 -15.94
C ASP A 365 9.22 -6.44 -15.18
N ILE A 366 7.97 -6.18 -14.74
CA ILE A 366 7.63 -5.02 -13.88
C ILE A 366 8.43 -5.08 -12.57
N TRP A 367 8.50 -6.24 -11.92
CA TRP A 367 9.27 -6.42 -10.68
C TRP A 367 10.79 -6.21 -10.89
N ALA A 368 11.32 -6.67 -12.02
CA ALA A 368 12.75 -6.52 -12.35
C ALA A 368 13.11 -5.06 -12.66
N GLU A 369 12.20 -4.33 -13.28
CA GLU A 369 12.40 -2.92 -13.63
C GLU A 369 12.31 -1.97 -12.43
N LYS A 370 11.60 -2.35 -11.37
CA LYS A 370 11.37 -1.49 -10.20
C LYS A 370 10.70 -0.18 -10.63
N ILE A 371 11.25 1.00 -10.29
CA ILE A 371 10.82 2.28 -10.86
C ILE A 371 11.36 2.38 -12.29
N ASN A 372 10.47 2.26 -13.27
CA ASN A 372 10.84 2.41 -14.69
C ASN A 372 10.59 3.85 -15.14
N LEU A 373 11.68 4.59 -15.30
CA LEU A 373 11.65 5.99 -15.75
C LEU A 373 11.52 6.14 -17.28
N GLU A 374 11.71 5.06 -18.05
CA GLU A 374 11.57 5.12 -19.51
C GLU A 374 10.15 5.54 -19.92
N TYR A 375 9.11 5.24 -19.09
CA TYR A 375 7.74 5.67 -19.40
C TYR A 375 7.59 7.18 -19.46
N VAL A 376 8.08 7.89 -18.46
CA VAL A 376 7.99 9.36 -18.38
C VAL A 376 8.95 10.02 -19.39
N ILE A 377 10.12 9.43 -19.62
CA ILE A 377 11.10 9.90 -20.61
C ILE A 377 10.59 9.72 -22.04
N ASP A 378 9.97 8.57 -22.35
CA ASP A 378 9.33 8.28 -23.63
C ASP A 378 8.25 9.30 -23.96
N ALA A 379 7.31 9.51 -23.04
CA ALA A 379 6.24 10.49 -23.21
C ALA A 379 6.77 11.94 -23.38
N TYR A 380 7.80 12.31 -22.57
CA TYR A 380 8.45 13.62 -22.68
C TYR A 380 9.06 13.85 -24.07
N ARG A 381 9.79 12.86 -24.57
CA ARG A 381 10.42 12.93 -25.89
C ARG A 381 9.40 12.95 -27.03
N ASN A 382 8.37 12.10 -26.94
CA ASN A 382 7.33 12.00 -27.95
C ASN A 382 6.54 13.31 -28.09
N LEU A 383 6.11 13.90 -26.98
CA LEU A 383 5.35 15.15 -26.98
C LEU A 383 6.19 16.38 -27.33
N ASN A 384 7.50 16.35 -27.06
CA ASN A 384 8.45 17.43 -27.35
C ASN A 384 7.95 18.82 -26.93
N MET A 385 7.30 18.91 -25.76
CA MET A 385 6.69 20.14 -25.23
C MET A 385 7.61 20.95 -24.33
N GLY A 386 8.85 20.48 -24.08
CA GLY A 386 9.77 21.08 -23.13
C GLY A 386 9.13 21.22 -21.74
N ASP A 387 9.30 22.35 -21.10
CA ASP A 387 8.74 22.60 -19.77
C ASP A 387 7.21 22.52 -19.69
N LYS A 388 6.50 22.67 -20.79
CA LYS A 388 5.03 22.53 -20.82
C LYS A 388 4.55 21.10 -20.60
N PHE A 389 5.44 20.12 -20.71
CA PHE A 389 5.16 18.71 -20.39
C PHE A 389 4.82 18.54 -18.91
N PHE A 390 5.51 19.27 -18.06
CA PHE A 390 5.26 19.22 -16.62
C PHE A 390 4.07 20.10 -16.26
N GLY A 391 3.20 19.57 -15.41
CA GLY A 391 2.00 20.27 -14.97
C GLY A 391 2.32 21.58 -14.24
N LYS A 392 1.30 22.40 -14.07
CA LYS A 392 1.39 23.62 -13.27
C LYS A 392 1.56 23.28 -11.77
N ASN A 393 2.07 24.23 -10.99
CA ASN A 393 2.14 24.14 -9.51
C ASN A 393 3.19 23.17 -8.94
N ASN A 394 4.26 22.87 -9.67
CA ASN A 394 5.38 22.01 -9.22
C ASN A 394 4.95 20.62 -8.70
N PHE A 395 3.80 20.10 -9.17
CA PHE A 395 3.27 18.84 -8.66
C PHE A 395 4.19 17.65 -9.00
N PHE A 396 4.91 17.74 -10.13
CA PHE A 396 5.91 16.73 -10.48
C PHE A 396 7.05 16.68 -9.44
N GLU A 397 7.55 17.85 -9.02
CA GLU A 397 8.59 17.96 -7.98
C GLU A 397 8.09 17.47 -6.62
N LEU A 398 6.82 17.71 -6.27
CA LEU A 398 6.21 17.20 -5.05
C LEU A 398 6.14 15.66 -5.05
N LEU A 399 5.77 15.04 -6.19
CA LEU A 399 5.78 13.59 -6.36
C LEU A 399 7.20 13.02 -6.35
N ALA A 400 8.13 13.66 -7.09
CA ALA A 400 9.52 13.25 -7.12
C ALA A 400 10.20 13.43 -5.76
N GLY A 401 9.81 14.46 -5.01
CA GLY A 401 10.40 14.80 -3.71
C GLY A 401 11.77 15.48 -3.80
N VAL A 402 12.17 15.93 -4.99
CA VAL A 402 13.46 16.56 -5.29
C VAL A 402 13.31 17.54 -6.46
N ASP A 403 14.23 18.51 -6.59
CA ASP A 403 14.20 19.54 -7.63
C ASP A 403 14.94 19.17 -8.94
N TRP A 404 15.87 18.26 -8.85
CA TRP A 404 16.77 17.94 -9.98
C TRP A 404 16.17 16.95 -11.00
N PHE A 405 15.12 16.19 -10.64
CA PHE A 405 14.58 15.14 -11.48
C PHE A 405 14.03 15.69 -12.81
N ARG A 406 13.17 16.71 -12.74
CA ARG A 406 12.62 17.40 -13.90
C ARG A 406 13.72 17.92 -14.82
N SER A 407 14.73 18.59 -14.26
CA SER A 407 15.82 19.16 -15.05
C SER A 407 16.67 18.07 -15.74
N MET A 408 16.87 16.91 -15.12
CA MET A 408 17.57 15.79 -15.74
C MET A 408 16.78 15.20 -16.93
N ILE A 409 15.45 15.08 -16.81
CA ILE A 409 14.60 14.68 -17.95
C ILE A 409 14.73 15.72 -19.07
N GLY A 410 14.58 17.02 -18.74
CA GLY A 410 14.66 18.12 -19.69
C GLY A 410 16.01 18.22 -20.43
N ASN A 411 17.09 17.86 -19.76
CA ASN A 411 18.44 17.81 -20.32
C ASN A 411 18.76 16.52 -21.08
N GLY A 412 17.78 15.60 -21.25
CA GLY A 412 17.93 14.38 -22.02
C GLY A 412 18.72 13.28 -21.32
N SER A 413 18.81 13.31 -19.98
CA SER A 413 19.42 12.22 -19.21
C SER A 413 18.72 10.90 -19.45
N SER A 414 19.48 9.79 -19.43
CA SER A 414 18.91 8.45 -19.49
C SER A 414 18.25 8.05 -18.15
N ALA A 415 17.34 7.09 -18.18
CA ALA A 415 16.75 6.50 -16.98
C ALA A 415 17.83 6.03 -15.98
N ALA A 416 18.86 5.34 -16.48
CA ALA A 416 19.99 4.88 -15.66
C ALA A 416 20.78 6.05 -15.05
N GLY A 417 20.99 7.16 -15.78
CA GLY A 417 21.65 8.35 -15.25
C GLY A 417 20.87 9.04 -14.14
N ILE A 418 19.54 9.10 -14.30
CA ILE A 418 18.64 9.64 -13.27
C ILE A 418 18.62 8.72 -12.05
N SER A 419 18.47 7.42 -12.23
CA SER A 419 18.46 6.45 -11.13
C SER A 419 19.76 6.42 -10.35
N ALA A 420 20.89 6.58 -11.00
CA ALA A 420 22.19 6.65 -10.35
C ALA A 420 22.29 7.85 -9.38
N ARG A 421 21.52 8.92 -9.63
CA ARG A 421 21.54 10.14 -8.78
C ARG A 421 21.02 9.89 -7.36
N TRP A 422 20.06 8.97 -7.17
CA TRP A 422 19.51 8.67 -5.85
C TRP A 422 20.11 7.41 -5.19
N ALA A 423 21.01 6.70 -5.87
CA ALA A 423 21.48 5.39 -5.41
C ALA A 423 22.09 5.44 -3.99
N SER A 424 22.93 6.45 -3.71
CA SER A 424 23.53 6.63 -2.39
C SER A 424 22.49 6.97 -1.30
N ASP A 425 21.47 7.76 -1.64
CA ASP A 425 20.41 8.15 -0.69
C ASP A 425 19.54 6.94 -0.36
N VAL A 426 19.28 6.05 -1.33
CA VAL A 426 18.59 4.77 -1.13
C VAL A 426 19.37 3.86 -0.19
N GLU A 427 20.70 3.71 -0.36
CA GLU A 427 21.52 2.90 0.53
C GLU A 427 21.59 3.49 1.96
N ASN A 428 21.68 4.79 2.09
CA ASN A 428 21.60 5.48 3.37
C ASN A 428 20.24 5.24 4.05
N PHE A 429 19.15 5.34 3.27
CA PHE A 429 17.80 5.08 3.79
C PHE A 429 17.63 3.61 4.20
N LYS A 430 18.14 2.64 3.45
CA LYS A 430 18.12 1.22 3.84
C LYS A 430 18.83 1.01 5.17
N SER A 431 19.99 1.63 5.36
CA SER A 431 20.73 1.56 6.63
C SER A 431 19.94 2.17 7.78
N ARG A 432 19.25 3.29 7.52
CA ARG A 432 18.47 4.01 8.52
C ARG A 432 17.20 3.26 8.93
N ARG A 433 16.51 2.60 8.00
CA ARG A 433 15.28 1.85 8.29
C ARG A 433 15.55 0.49 8.95
N ALA A 434 16.75 -0.09 8.76
CA ALA A 434 17.08 -1.45 9.20
C ALA A 434 16.74 -1.76 10.67
N PRO A 435 16.97 -0.86 11.67
CA PRO A 435 16.61 -1.11 13.08
C PRO A 435 15.08 -1.25 13.33
N TYR A 436 14.24 -0.83 12.39
CA TYR A 436 12.78 -0.80 12.53
C TYR A 436 12.09 -1.92 11.78
N LEU A 437 12.84 -2.76 11.06
CA LEU A 437 12.27 -3.88 10.31
C LEU A 437 11.86 -5.01 11.25
N LEU A 438 10.62 -5.48 11.09
CA LEU A 438 10.05 -6.61 11.82
C LEU A 438 10.22 -7.93 11.04
N TYR A 439 10.40 -7.83 9.73
CA TYR A 439 10.39 -8.97 8.82
C TYR A 439 11.73 -9.14 8.11
N PRO A 440 12.14 -10.40 7.84
CA PRO A 440 13.37 -10.65 7.08
C PRO A 440 13.31 -10.11 5.65
N GLU A 441 14.46 -9.68 5.13
CA GLU A 441 14.65 -9.27 3.73
C GLU A 441 15.17 -10.42 2.83
N ILE A 442 14.98 -11.68 3.25
CA ILE A 442 15.45 -12.91 2.59
C ILE A 442 14.37 -13.53 1.71
#